data_428bfaeababa7153cc92c8c687059c1a
#
_entry.id   428bfaeababa7153cc92c8c687059c1a
#
_cell.length_a   1.000
_cell.length_b   1.000
_cell.length_c   1.000
_cell.angle_alpha   90.00
_cell.angle_beta   90.00
_cell.angle_gamma   90.00
#
_symmetry.space_group_name_H-M   'P 1'
#
loop_
_entity.id
_entity.type
_entity.pdbx_description
1 polymer ?
#
loop_
_entity_poly.entity_id
_entity_poly.type
_entity_poly.pdbx_seq_one_letter_code
_entity_poly.pdbx_strand_id
1 'polypeptide(L)'
;MDLTPASSWSEFYLERRVLPLTRRAVAEKRVPAEALRLLDVLSPRVDELCGPPESPSLVHGDLWAGNRLVDVTGVNWLIDPAAHYAHREFDLAMMALFGGFGAEAFASYNETHPLADGWQERIPWHHLTPLLVHAILFGGSYGASVLSTLQQLAA
;
A
#
# COMPACT_ATOMS: atom_id res chain seq x y z
N MET A 1 5.26 13.58 -3.18
CA MET A 1 6.01 12.32 -3.12
C MET A 1 6.96 12.22 -4.32
N ASP A 2 8.12 11.56 -4.15
CA ASP A 2 9.08 11.35 -5.24
C ASP A 2 8.53 10.31 -6.23
N LEU A 3 8.43 10.65 -7.52
CA LEU A 3 7.95 9.81 -8.62
C LEU A 3 9.08 9.45 -9.61
N THR A 4 10.33 9.72 -9.24
CA THR A 4 11.47 9.36 -10.09
C THR A 4 11.45 7.85 -10.35
N PRO A 5 11.55 7.40 -11.60
CA PRO A 5 11.56 5.97 -11.92
C PRO A 5 12.65 5.20 -11.19
N ALA A 6 12.39 3.94 -10.89
CA ALA A 6 13.34 2.97 -10.35
C ALA A 6 13.40 1.75 -11.28
N SER A 7 14.37 0.87 -11.07
CA SER A 7 14.57 -0.31 -11.91
C SER A 7 13.52 -1.40 -11.65
N SER A 8 12.93 -1.41 -10.45
CA SER A 8 11.91 -2.35 -10.03
C SER A 8 10.88 -1.69 -9.11
N TRP A 9 9.73 -2.38 -8.94
CA TRP A 9 8.74 -1.94 -7.97
C TRP A 9 9.26 -2.05 -6.53
N SER A 10 9.98 -3.07 -6.20
CA SER A 10 10.55 -3.28 -4.86
C SER A 10 11.52 -2.16 -4.47
N GLU A 11 12.43 -1.79 -5.38
CA GLU A 11 13.31 -0.64 -5.19
C GLU A 11 12.50 0.66 -5.01
N PHE A 12 11.56 0.93 -5.92
CA PHE A 12 10.74 2.13 -5.85
C PHE A 12 9.95 2.20 -4.54
N TYR A 13 9.28 1.09 -4.18
CA TYR A 13 8.39 1.08 -3.02
C TYR A 13 9.15 1.21 -1.71
N LEU A 14 10.27 0.50 -1.56
CA LEU A 14 11.11 0.62 -0.36
C LEU A 14 11.78 2.00 -0.29
N GLU A 15 12.54 2.38 -1.31
CA GLU A 15 13.46 3.52 -1.22
C GLU A 15 12.76 4.88 -1.41
N ARG A 16 11.64 4.92 -2.15
CA ARG A 16 10.95 6.17 -2.45
C ARG A 16 9.62 6.32 -1.72
N ARG A 17 9.16 5.31 -1.02
CA ARG A 17 7.90 5.32 -0.26
C ARG A 17 8.13 4.94 1.20
N VAL A 18 8.32 3.66 1.48
CA VAL A 18 8.27 3.14 2.84
C VAL A 18 9.37 3.74 3.71
N LEU A 19 10.62 3.70 3.27
CA LEU A 19 11.76 4.15 4.07
C LEU A 19 11.74 5.66 4.35
N PRO A 20 11.57 6.57 3.37
CA PRO A 20 11.53 8.01 3.65
C PRO A 20 10.32 8.41 4.50
N LEU A 21 9.15 7.79 4.28
CA LEU A 21 7.97 8.04 5.11
C LEU A 21 8.18 7.56 6.55
N THR A 22 8.79 6.39 6.75
CA THR A 22 9.10 5.87 8.09
C THR A 22 10.10 6.78 8.80
N ARG A 23 11.18 7.22 8.13
CA ARG A 23 12.15 8.17 8.70
C ARG A 23 11.46 9.46 9.14
N ARG A 24 10.58 10.01 8.31
CA ARG A 24 9.80 11.20 8.63
C ARG A 24 8.86 10.96 9.81
N ALA A 25 8.09 9.87 9.80
CA ALA A 25 7.15 9.54 10.88
C ALA A 25 7.86 9.34 12.22
N VAL A 26 9.05 8.75 12.22
CA VAL A 26 9.88 8.60 13.43
C VAL A 26 10.42 9.96 13.90
N ALA A 27 10.94 10.79 13.01
CA ALA A 27 11.42 12.14 13.34
C ALA A 27 10.31 13.02 13.93
N GLU A 28 9.09 12.90 13.43
CA GLU A 28 7.90 13.59 13.92
C GLU A 28 7.24 12.90 15.13
N LYS A 29 7.86 11.84 15.68
CA LYS A 29 7.35 11.04 16.83
C LYS A 29 5.95 10.46 16.60
N ARG A 30 5.58 10.18 15.35
CA ARG A 30 4.33 9.54 14.96
C ARG A 30 4.40 8.02 15.01
N VAL A 31 5.61 7.48 14.83
CA VAL A 31 5.90 6.04 14.85
C VAL A 31 7.15 5.82 15.70
N PRO A 32 7.22 4.75 16.52
CA PRO A 32 8.42 4.43 17.30
C PRO A 32 9.65 4.16 16.43
N ALA A 33 10.86 4.48 16.92
CA ALA A 33 12.11 4.22 16.20
C ALA A 33 12.37 2.72 15.91
N GLU A 34 11.69 1.82 16.61
CA GLU A 34 11.66 0.38 16.33
C GLU A 34 11.28 0.07 14.89
N ALA A 35 10.39 0.87 14.29
CA ALA A 35 9.96 0.69 12.90
C ALA A 35 11.12 0.69 11.90
N LEU A 36 12.15 1.53 12.12
CA LEU A 36 13.34 1.54 11.26
C LEU A 36 14.14 0.24 11.39
N ARG A 37 14.29 -0.29 12.62
CA ARG A 37 14.99 -1.57 12.84
C ARG A 37 14.25 -2.74 12.19
N LEU A 38 12.93 -2.73 12.23
CA LEU A 38 12.11 -3.75 11.55
C LEU A 38 12.25 -3.65 10.03
N LEU A 39 12.31 -2.44 9.48
CA LEU A 39 12.57 -2.26 8.04
C LEU A 39 13.96 -2.75 7.63
N ASP A 40 14.98 -2.55 8.47
CA ASP A 40 16.31 -3.10 8.19
C ASP A 40 16.28 -4.65 8.12
N VAL A 41 15.48 -5.30 8.97
CA VAL A 41 15.26 -6.77 8.93
C VAL A 41 14.50 -7.20 7.68
N LEU A 42 13.52 -6.40 7.22
CA LEU A 42 12.66 -6.72 6.07
C LEU A 42 13.32 -6.39 4.73
N SER A 43 14.25 -5.43 4.69
CA SER A 43 14.92 -4.98 3.45
C SER A 43 15.46 -6.12 2.57
N PRO A 44 16.10 -7.17 3.10
CA PRO A 44 16.61 -8.27 2.26
C PRO A 44 15.50 -9.09 1.60
N ARG A 45 14.25 -9.00 2.09
CA ARG A 45 13.08 -9.73 1.60
C ARG A 45 12.15 -8.86 0.76
N VAL A 46 12.56 -7.66 0.39
CA VAL A 46 11.66 -6.69 -0.26
C VAL A 46 11.08 -7.21 -1.57
N ASP A 47 11.82 -7.97 -2.35
CA ASP A 47 11.32 -8.56 -3.60
C ASP A 47 10.21 -9.59 -3.34
N GLU A 48 10.36 -10.41 -2.30
CA GLU A 48 9.32 -11.35 -1.86
C GLU A 48 8.06 -10.60 -1.39
N LEU A 49 8.24 -9.56 -0.57
CA LEU A 49 7.16 -8.75 -0.01
C LEU A 49 6.39 -7.93 -1.05
N CYS A 50 7.05 -7.53 -2.13
CA CYS A 50 6.44 -6.80 -3.24
C CYS A 50 5.76 -7.70 -4.27
N GLY A 51 6.06 -8.99 -4.28
CA GLY A 51 5.58 -9.95 -5.26
C GLY A 51 6.40 -10.03 -6.54
N PRO A 52 6.01 -10.91 -7.46
CA PRO A 52 6.73 -11.13 -8.69
C PRO A 52 6.74 -9.87 -9.56
N PRO A 53 7.81 -9.66 -10.36
CA PRO A 53 7.86 -8.55 -11.29
C PRO A 53 6.70 -8.58 -12.28
N GLU A 54 5.97 -7.47 -12.38
CA GLU A 54 4.90 -7.25 -13.36
C GLU A 54 5.16 -5.95 -14.13
N SER A 55 4.54 -5.83 -15.31
CA SER A 55 4.49 -4.55 -16.01
C SER A 55 3.76 -3.52 -15.16
N PRO A 56 4.28 -2.29 -15.02
CA PRO A 56 3.63 -1.27 -14.22
C PRO A 56 2.19 -1.00 -14.73
N SER A 57 1.26 -0.97 -13.81
CA SER A 57 -0.13 -0.61 -14.07
C SER A 57 -0.40 0.83 -13.67
N LEU A 58 -1.25 1.53 -14.43
CA LEU A 58 -1.77 2.83 -13.98
C LEU A 58 -2.76 2.55 -12.84
N VAL A 59 -2.35 2.88 -11.63
CA VAL A 59 -3.18 2.72 -10.42
C VAL A 59 -3.94 4.00 -10.11
N HIS A 60 -5.06 3.86 -9.40
CA HIS A 60 -5.77 5.00 -8.80
C HIS A 60 -4.93 5.68 -7.73
N GLY A 61 -4.20 4.90 -6.94
CA GLY A 61 -3.25 5.37 -5.92
C GLY A 61 -3.88 5.83 -4.60
N ASP A 62 -5.21 5.96 -4.54
CA ASP A 62 -5.99 6.25 -3.33
C ASP A 62 -7.38 5.58 -3.44
N LEU A 63 -7.42 4.27 -3.73
CA LEU A 63 -8.63 3.52 -4.02
C LEU A 63 -9.28 2.99 -2.74
N TRP A 64 -10.25 3.73 -2.21
CA TRP A 64 -11.03 3.37 -1.03
C TRP A 64 -12.49 3.83 -1.17
N ALA A 65 -13.35 3.46 -0.23
CA ALA A 65 -14.79 3.76 -0.27
C ALA A 65 -15.14 5.23 -0.50
N GLY A 66 -14.34 6.16 0.06
CA GLY A 66 -14.60 7.60 -0.06
C GLY A 66 -14.35 8.15 -1.47
N ASN A 67 -13.56 7.45 -2.26
CA ASN A 67 -13.24 7.81 -3.65
C ASN A 67 -14.04 6.97 -4.66
N ARG A 68 -15.11 6.30 -4.20
CA ARG A 68 -16.07 5.56 -5.03
C ARG A 68 -17.46 6.16 -4.89
N LEU A 69 -18.01 6.65 -6.00
CA LEU A 69 -19.38 7.11 -6.08
C LEU A 69 -20.22 6.11 -6.88
N VAL A 70 -21.44 5.85 -6.41
CA VAL A 70 -22.43 5.08 -7.15
C VAL A 70 -23.55 6.03 -7.53
N ASP A 71 -23.80 6.20 -8.82
CA ASP A 71 -24.87 7.08 -9.28
C ASP A 71 -26.25 6.41 -9.17
N VAL A 72 -27.28 7.17 -9.51
CA VAL A 72 -28.68 6.71 -9.42
C VAL A 72 -29.03 5.56 -10.37
N THR A 73 -28.16 5.27 -11.33
CA THR A 73 -28.29 4.16 -12.28
C THR A 73 -27.49 2.91 -11.86
N GLY A 74 -26.74 3.02 -10.75
CA GLY A 74 -25.87 1.95 -10.23
C GLY A 74 -24.47 1.91 -10.86
N VAL A 75 -24.12 2.90 -11.68
CA VAL A 75 -22.76 3.01 -12.25
C VAL A 75 -21.77 3.50 -11.19
N ASN A 76 -20.63 2.84 -11.15
CA ASN A 76 -19.54 3.20 -10.23
C ASN A 76 -18.60 4.21 -10.90
N TRP A 77 -18.31 5.28 -10.19
CA TRP A 77 -17.36 6.31 -10.56
C TRP A 77 -16.22 6.33 -9.55
N LEU A 78 -14.98 6.34 -10.01
CA LEU A 78 -13.79 6.54 -9.19
C LEU A 78 -13.35 7.99 -9.35
N ILE A 79 -13.12 8.66 -8.22
CA ILE A 79 -12.80 10.09 -8.14
C ILE A 79 -11.54 10.32 -7.28
N ASP A 80 -10.98 11.52 -7.35
CA ASP A 80 -9.82 11.98 -6.54
C ASP A 80 -8.61 11.03 -6.60
N PRO A 81 -8.13 10.66 -7.80
CA PRO A 81 -6.99 9.77 -7.91
C PRO A 81 -5.68 10.44 -7.53
N ALA A 82 -4.78 9.68 -6.87
CA ALA A 82 -3.36 9.95 -6.78
C ALA A 82 -2.59 9.14 -7.83
N ALA A 83 -3.05 9.22 -9.10
CA ALA A 83 -2.67 8.32 -10.17
C ALA A 83 -1.17 8.32 -10.46
N HIS A 84 -0.60 7.12 -10.54
CA HIS A 84 0.79 6.88 -10.95
C HIS A 84 0.95 5.45 -11.46
N TYR A 85 2.11 5.14 -12.04
CA TYR A 85 2.43 3.77 -12.40
C TYR A 85 3.01 3.03 -11.19
N ALA A 86 2.45 1.86 -10.90
CA ALA A 86 2.79 1.03 -9.75
C ALA A 86 2.50 -0.46 -10.00
N HIS A 87 2.85 -1.30 -9.03
CA HIS A 87 2.33 -2.67 -8.96
C HIS A 87 0.84 -2.62 -8.61
N ARG A 88 0.01 -3.37 -9.35
CA ARG A 88 -1.46 -3.32 -9.22
C ARG A 88 -1.98 -3.76 -7.84
N GLU A 89 -1.22 -4.58 -7.10
CA GLU A 89 -1.60 -4.97 -5.73
C GLU A 89 -1.66 -3.78 -4.78
N PHE A 90 -1.06 -2.64 -5.13
CA PHE A 90 -1.14 -1.42 -4.32
C PHE A 90 -2.58 -0.91 -4.18
N ASP A 91 -3.34 -0.83 -5.26
CA ASP A 91 -4.75 -0.44 -5.20
C ASP A 91 -5.61 -1.48 -4.47
N LEU A 92 -5.34 -2.77 -4.66
CA LEU A 92 -6.04 -3.83 -3.94
C LEU A 92 -5.79 -3.75 -2.43
N ALA A 93 -4.58 -3.41 -2.03
CA ALA A 93 -4.26 -3.18 -0.63
C ALA A 93 -5.01 -1.96 -0.06
N MET A 94 -5.13 -0.87 -0.82
CA MET A 94 -5.93 0.29 -0.41
C MET A 94 -7.41 -0.07 -0.22
N MET A 95 -7.99 -0.84 -1.16
CA MET A 95 -9.37 -1.35 -1.06
C MET A 95 -9.58 -2.20 0.20
N ALA A 96 -8.60 -3.04 0.55
CA ALA A 96 -8.65 -3.89 1.74
C ALA A 96 -8.49 -3.08 3.05
N LEU A 97 -7.63 -2.06 3.07
CA LEU A 97 -7.30 -1.29 4.27
C LEU A 97 -8.48 -0.43 4.77
N PHE A 98 -9.11 0.31 3.87
CA PHE A 98 -10.15 1.27 4.21
C PHE A 98 -11.55 0.80 3.83
N GLY A 99 -11.66 -0.36 3.18
CA GLY A 99 -12.93 -1.00 2.85
C GLY A 99 -13.73 -0.30 1.74
N GLY A 100 -15.00 -0.67 1.66
CA GLY A 100 -15.94 -0.17 0.66
C GLY A 100 -16.04 -1.00 -0.61
N PHE A 101 -15.28 -2.09 -0.68
CA PHE A 101 -15.31 -3.06 -1.76
C PHE A 101 -15.57 -4.45 -1.16
N GLY A 102 -16.57 -5.15 -1.67
CA GLY A 102 -16.90 -6.51 -1.22
C GLY A 102 -15.95 -7.55 -1.80
N ALA A 103 -16.05 -8.78 -1.32
CA ALA A 103 -15.23 -9.90 -1.80
C ALA A 103 -15.39 -10.13 -3.31
N GLU A 104 -16.59 -9.82 -3.86
CA GLU A 104 -16.89 -9.93 -5.29
C GLU A 104 -16.02 -8.99 -6.15
N ALA A 105 -15.61 -7.81 -5.62
CA ALA A 105 -14.75 -6.91 -6.36
C ALA A 105 -13.36 -7.51 -6.57
N PHE A 106 -12.81 -8.13 -5.53
CA PHE A 106 -11.52 -8.83 -5.60
C PHE A 106 -11.60 -10.08 -6.48
N ALA A 107 -12.70 -10.85 -6.36
CA ALA A 107 -12.92 -12.04 -7.17
C ALA A 107 -13.02 -11.68 -8.67
N SER A 108 -13.82 -10.68 -9.01
CA SER A 108 -13.99 -10.20 -10.40
C SER A 108 -12.71 -9.60 -10.97
N TYR A 109 -11.93 -8.89 -10.14
CA TYR A 109 -10.61 -8.41 -10.52
C TYR A 109 -9.68 -9.57 -10.88
N ASN A 110 -9.60 -10.57 -10.00
CA ASN A 110 -8.76 -11.75 -10.19
C ASN A 110 -9.22 -12.61 -11.38
N GLU A 111 -10.52 -12.71 -11.65
CA GLU A 111 -11.08 -13.40 -12.83
C GLU A 111 -10.67 -12.70 -14.11
N THR A 112 -10.70 -11.36 -14.14
CA THR A 112 -10.38 -10.56 -15.33
C THR A 112 -8.88 -10.59 -15.65
N HIS A 113 -8.04 -10.49 -14.64
CA HIS A 113 -6.59 -10.52 -14.75
C HIS A 113 -5.99 -11.20 -13.53
N PRO A 114 -5.71 -12.53 -13.62
CA PRO A 114 -5.28 -13.32 -12.48
C PRO A 114 -4.10 -12.71 -11.73
N LEU A 115 -4.23 -12.68 -10.41
CA LEU A 115 -3.19 -12.23 -9.49
C LEU A 115 -2.21 -13.39 -9.22
N ALA A 116 -0.97 -13.05 -8.95
CA ALA A 116 0.02 -14.02 -8.55
C ALA A 116 -0.35 -14.67 -7.20
N ASP A 117 -0.03 -15.96 -7.05
CA ASP A 117 -0.25 -16.67 -5.79
C ASP A 117 0.35 -15.90 -4.62
N GLY A 118 -0.33 -15.92 -3.47
CA GLY A 118 0.13 -15.24 -2.27
C GLY A 118 -0.08 -13.72 -2.26
N TRP A 119 -0.90 -13.16 -3.16
CA TRP A 119 -1.14 -11.71 -3.17
C TRP A 119 -1.79 -11.20 -1.88
N GLN A 120 -2.62 -12.01 -1.22
CA GLN A 120 -3.25 -11.63 0.04
C GLN A 120 -2.23 -11.48 1.18
N GLU A 121 -1.21 -12.33 1.20
CA GLU A 121 -0.13 -12.29 2.17
C GLU A 121 0.78 -11.06 1.98
N ARG A 122 0.80 -10.47 0.77
CA ARG A 122 1.55 -9.25 0.45
C ARG A 122 0.80 -7.95 0.76
N ILE A 123 -0.51 -8.01 0.94
CA ILE A 123 -1.34 -6.84 1.28
C ILE A 123 -0.76 -6.04 2.46
N PRO A 124 -0.36 -6.64 3.59
CA PRO A 124 0.19 -5.89 4.72
C PRO A 124 1.42 -5.05 4.36
N TRP A 125 2.28 -5.51 3.45
CA TRP A 125 3.41 -4.73 2.98
C TRP A 125 2.96 -3.46 2.25
N HIS A 126 1.99 -3.58 1.35
CA HIS A 126 1.44 -2.46 0.59
C HIS A 126 0.61 -1.49 1.46
N HIS A 127 0.11 -1.92 2.62
CA HIS A 127 -0.54 -1.04 3.60
C HIS A 127 0.42 -0.03 4.24
N LEU A 128 1.73 -0.27 4.24
CA LEU A 128 2.70 0.59 4.95
C LEU A 128 2.68 2.02 4.44
N THR A 129 2.63 2.24 3.13
CA THR A 129 2.59 3.62 2.58
C THR A 129 1.36 4.40 3.04
N PRO A 130 0.11 3.94 2.84
CA PRO A 130 -1.06 4.68 3.32
C PRO A 130 -1.09 4.84 4.84
N LEU A 131 -0.72 3.82 5.61
CA LEU A 131 -0.65 3.92 7.06
C LEU A 131 0.37 4.96 7.54
N LEU A 132 1.55 5.01 6.93
CA LEU A 132 2.58 6.00 7.24
C LEU A 132 2.13 7.43 6.90
N VAL A 133 1.50 7.62 5.75
CA VAL A 133 0.93 8.91 5.36
C VAL A 133 -0.12 9.36 6.38
N HIS A 134 -1.03 8.47 6.76
CA HIS A 134 -2.05 8.78 7.76
C HIS A 134 -1.46 9.03 9.16
N ALA A 135 -0.43 8.29 9.56
CA ALA A 135 0.28 8.54 10.81
C ALA A 135 0.91 9.94 10.86
N ILE A 136 1.53 10.36 9.75
CA ILE A 136 2.14 11.70 9.63
C ILE A 136 1.08 12.79 9.67
N LEU A 137 0.01 12.65 8.90
CA LEU A 137 -1.01 13.70 8.74
C LEU A 137 -1.96 13.80 9.94
N PHE A 138 -2.39 12.66 10.47
CA PHE A 138 -3.47 12.59 11.45
C PHE A 138 -3.04 12.08 12.82
N GLY A 139 -1.92 11.36 12.92
CA GLY A 139 -1.47 10.74 14.18
C GLY A 139 -2.41 9.61 14.63
N GLY A 140 -2.80 9.64 15.92
CA GLY A 140 -3.72 8.66 16.48
C GLY A 140 -3.18 7.23 16.47
N SER A 141 -4.04 6.26 16.17
CA SER A 141 -3.71 4.82 16.13
C SER A 141 -2.89 4.38 14.92
N TYR A 142 -2.76 5.23 13.89
CA TYR A 142 -2.05 4.84 12.66
C TYR A 142 -0.59 4.47 12.91
N GLY A 143 0.09 5.17 13.83
CA GLY A 143 1.47 4.82 14.20
C GLY A 143 1.59 3.44 14.83
N ALA A 144 0.63 3.05 15.67
CA ALA A 144 0.55 1.70 16.24
C ALA A 144 0.26 0.66 15.15
N SER A 145 -0.61 0.98 14.20
CA SER A 145 -0.90 0.10 13.05
C SER A 145 0.34 -0.13 12.18
N VAL A 146 1.12 0.91 11.88
CA VAL A 146 2.42 0.77 11.17
C VAL A 146 3.33 -0.20 11.90
N LEU A 147 3.51 -0.02 13.22
CA LEU A 147 4.41 -0.86 14.01
C LEU A 147 3.93 -2.31 14.03
N SER A 148 2.64 -2.55 14.26
CA SER A 148 2.04 -3.88 14.28
C SER A 148 2.19 -4.58 12.92
N THR A 149 1.99 -3.86 11.82
CA THR A 149 2.19 -4.41 10.46
C THR A 149 3.63 -4.83 10.24
N LEU A 150 4.59 -3.99 10.61
CA LEU A 150 6.03 -4.31 10.49
C LEU A 150 6.42 -5.51 11.35
N GLN A 151 5.90 -5.62 12.58
CA GLN A 151 6.13 -6.76 13.46
C GLN A 151 5.57 -8.05 12.89
N GLN A 152 4.36 -8.01 12.33
CA GLN A 152 3.74 -9.14 11.66
C GLN A 152 4.58 -9.65 10.48
N LEU A 153 5.10 -8.74 9.66
CA LEU A 153 5.90 -9.08 8.47
C LEU A 153 7.29 -9.62 8.84
N ALA A 154 7.82 -9.23 10.01
CA ALA A 154 9.14 -9.64 10.50
C ALA A 154 9.10 -10.95 11.32
N ALA A 155 7.92 -11.45 11.66
CA ALA A 155 7.74 -12.70 12.42
C ALA A 155 7.96 -13.93 11.55
#